data_6b0632aad9b97d9c54e53ac467d711c7
#
_entry.id   6b0632aad9b97d9c54e53ac467d711c7
#
_cell.length_a   1.000
_cell.length_b   1.000
_cell.length_c   1.000
_cell.angle_alpha   90.00
_cell.angle_beta   90.00
_cell.angle_gamma   90.00
#
_symmetry.space_group_name_H-M   'P 1'
#
loop_
_entity.id
_entity.type
_entity.pdbx_description
1 polymer ?
#
loop_
_entity_poly.entity_id
_entity_poly.type
_entity_poly.pdbx_seq_one_letter_code
_entity_poly.pdbx_strand_id
1 'polypeptide(L)'
;MDYLIQIVPAVAAGLKITLQIFVITIVLSLPLGILMAVGRISKIAVLRKVMYAYIYVMRGTPLMLQILFIYYGLPFIINGFTLPAFPAAIIAFVFNYAAYFAEIFRGGIQSIDRGQYEGAKVLGMTYIQTMRRIILPQVVKRVLPPVSNETINLLKDTSLVYILAMNDILRITRSIVQRDFDTTAFLV
;
A
#
# COMPACT_ATOMS: atom_id res chain seq x y z
N MET A 1 -32.85 2.16 -17.69
CA MET A 1 -31.70 3.06 -17.98
C MET A 1 -31.73 4.32 -17.14
N ASP A 2 -32.91 4.87 -16.87
CA ASP A 2 -33.07 6.12 -16.10
C ASP A 2 -32.54 6.02 -14.64
N TYR A 3 -32.73 4.86 -13.98
CA TYR A 3 -32.25 4.63 -12.64
C TYR A 3 -30.71 4.71 -12.55
N LEU A 4 -30.01 4.09 -13.49
CA LEU A 4 -28.52 4.15 -13.51
C LEU A 4 -28.03 5.59 -13.70
N ILE A 5 -28.66 6.36 -14.56
CA ILE A 5 -28.29 7.77 -14.78
C ILE A 5 -28.50 8.60 -13.50
N GLN A 6 -29.51 8.30 -12.69
CA GLN A 6 -29.76 8.99 -11.43
C GLN A 6 -28.73 8.68 -10.35
N ILE A 7 -28.20 7.46 -10.28
CA ILE A 7 -27.28 7.03 -9.22
C ILE A 7 -25.80 7.32 -9.55
N VAL A 8 -25.42 7.36 -10.84
CA VAL A 8 -24.04 7.61 -11.31
C VAL A 8 -23.39 8.81 -10.65
N PRO A 9 -24.00 10.01 -10.51
CA PRO A 9 -23.36 11.15 -9.87
C PRO A 9 -23.00 10.90 -8.41
N ALA A 10 -23.85 10.18 -7.68
CA ALA A 10 -23.60 9.84 -6.26
C ALA A 10 -22.46 8.83 -6.13
N VAL A 11 -22.45 7.79 -6.98
CA VAL A 11 -21.37 6.79 -7.01
C VAL A 11 -20.05 7.43 -7.41
N ALA A 12 -20.06 8.34 -8.40
CA ALA A 12 -18.88 9.09 -8.84
C ALA A 12 -18.30 9.99 -7.72
N ALA A 13 -19.15 10.54 -6.86
CA ALA A 13 -18.68 11.29 -5.68
C ALA A 13 -17.88 10.39 -4.71
N GLY A 14 -18.31 9.13 -4.52
CA GLY A 14 -17.57 8.15 -3.72
C GLY A 14 -16.23 7.74 -4.36
N LEU A 15 -16.19 7.64 -5.68
CA LEU A 15 -14.99 7.31 -6.43
C LEU A 15 -13.85 8.31 -6.16
N LYS A 16 -14.17 9.59 -5.92
CA LYS A 16 -13.16 10.61 -5.59
C LYS A 16 -12.36 10.24 -4.33
N ILE A 17 -13.03 9.83 -3.26
CA ILE A 17 -12.36 9.43 -2.01
C ILE A 17 -11.53 8.17 -2.22
N THR A 18 -12.09 7.17 -2.90
CA THR A 18 -11.40 5.93 -3.27
C THR A 18 -10.10 6.23 -4.02
N LEU A 19 -10.17 7.06 -5.08
CA LEU A 19 -8.99 7.43 -5.87
C LEU A 19 -7.98 8.27 -5.09
N GLN A 20 -8.42 9.17 -4.22
CA GLN A 20 -7.52 9.95 -3.38
C GLN A 20 -6.71 9.04 -2.45
N ILE A 21 -7.36 8.11 -1.74
CA ILE A 21 -6.67 7.16 -0.87
C ILE A 21 -5.71 6.30 -1.69
N PHE A 22 -6.16 5.76 -2.82
CA PHE A 22 -5.35 4.93 -3.70
C PHE A 22 -4.08 5.64 -4.17
N VAL A 23 -4.22 6.83 -4.77
CA VAL A 23 -3.09 7.58 -5.34
C VAL A 23 -2.10 8.02 -4.24
N ILE A 24 -2.61 8.59 -3.14
CA ILE A 24 -1.75 9.05 -2.04
C ILE A 24 -0.99 7.86 -1.44
N THR A 25 -1.67 6.74 -1.24
CA THR A 25 -1.03 5.54 -0.70
C THR A 25 0.07 5.05 -1.62
N ILE A 26 -0.16 4.89 -2.93
CA ILE A 26 0.85 4.44 -3.90
C ILE A 26 2.06 5.39 -3.91
N VAL A 27 1.80 6.69 -4.04
CA VAL A 27 2.86 7.70 -4.15
C VAL A 27 3.76 7.73 -2.91
N LEU A 28 3.20 7.53 -1.72
CA LEU A 28 3.97 7.56 -0.47
C LEU A 28 4.54 6.19 -0.08
N SER A 29 3.81 5.10 -0.31
CA SER A 29 4.22 3.77 0.14
C SER A 29 5.31 3.15 -0.74
N LEU A 30 5.36 3.43 -2.04
CA LEU A 30 6.42 2.92 -2.92
C LEU A 30 7.82 3.41 -2.51
N PRO A 31 8.08 4.73 -2.39
CA PRO A 31 9.41 5.19 -1.96
C PRO A 31 9.73 4.76 -0.53
N LEU A 32 8.74 4.78 0.38
CA LEU A 32 8.93 4.32 1.75
C LEU A 32 9.25 2.81 1.79
N GLY A 33 8.59 2.00 0.97
CA GLY A 33 8.87 0.57 0.80
C GLY A 33 10.29 0.30 0.28
N ILE A 34 10.79 1.10 -0.67
CA ILE A 34 12.17 1.01 -1.14
C ILE A 34 13.16 1.30 0.00
N LEU A 35 12.95 2.37 0.77
CA LEU A 35 13.79 2.72 1.91
C LEU A 35 13.81 1.60 2.95
N MET A 36 12.65 1.04 3.28
CA MET A 36 12.53 -0.08 4.21
C MET A 36 13.20 -1.35 3.69
N ALA A 37 13.09 -1.65 2.39
CA ALA A 37 13.77 -2.78 1.75
C ALA A 37 15.29 -2.65 1.88
N VAL A 38 15.85 -1.46 1.62
CA VAL A 38 17.28 -1.17 1.79
C VAL A 38 17.69 -1.35 3.25
N GLY A 39 16.90 -0.83 4.19
CA GLY A 39 17.12 -1.03 5.62
C GLY A 39 17.11 -2.51 6.01
N ARG A 40 16.20 -3.29 5.42
CA ARG A 40 16.04 -4.74 5.67
C ARG A 40 17.21 -5.59 5.17
N ILE A 41 17.90 -5.18 4.12
CA ILE A 41 19.10 -5.84 3.57
C ILE A 41 20.42 -5.22 4.08
N SER A 42 20.34 -4.20 4.93
CA SER A 42 21.48 -3.50 5.49
C SER A 42 22.41 -4.43 6.29
N LYS A 43 23.71 -4.13 6.28
CA LYS A 43 24.71 -4.80 7.13
C LYS A 43 24.56 -4.42 8.60
N ILE A 44 23.91 -3.30 8.92
CA ILE A 44 23.66 -2.82 10.27
C ILE A 44 22.60 -3.72 10.93
N ALA A 45 23.02 -4.55 11.89
CA ALA A 45 22.17 -5.57 12.49
C ALA A 45 20.92 -4.98 13.19
N VAL A 46 21.06 -3.85 13.86
CA VAL A 46 19.94 -3.16 14.56
C VAL A 46 18.89 -2.71 13.53
N LEU A 47 19.33 -1.97 12.49
CA LEU A 47 18.43 -1.49 11.44
C LEU A 47 17.67 -2.65 10.76
N ARG A 48 18.40 -3.71 10.42
CA ARG A 48 17.82 -4.91 9.81
C ARG A 48 16.77 -5.56 10.70
N LYS A 49 17.03 -5.68 12.03
CA LYS A 49 16.08 -6.28 12.98
C LYS A 49 14.84 -5.39 13.17
N VAL A 50 15.00 -4.07 13.28
CA VAL A 50 13.89 -3.12 13.41
C VAL A 50 12.99 -3.18 12.18
N MET A 51 13.57 -3.12 10.98
CA MET A 51 12.80 -3.23 9.74
C MET A 51 12.10 -4.60 9.61
N TYR A 52 12.74 -5.67 10.07
CA TYR A 52 12.13 -6.99 10.11
C TYR A 52 10.89 -7.02 11.02
N ALA A 53 11.04 -6.56 12.25
CA ALA A 53 9.95 -6.54 13.22
C ALA A 53 8.76 -5.70 12.71
N TYR A 54 9.06 -4.51 12.16
CA TYR A 54 8.04 -3.65 11.58
C TYR A 54 7.27 -4.35 10.44
N ILE A 55 7.98 -4.89 9.43
CA ILE A 55 7.38 -5.57 8.30
C ILE A 55 6.56 -6.79 8.76
N TYR A 56 7.09 -7.55 9.73
CA TYR A 56 6.40 -8.69 10.31
C TYR A 56 5.06 -8.31 10.96
N VAL A 57 5.07 -7.25 11.78
CA VAL A 57 3.84 -6.77 12.45
C VAL A 57 2.84 -6.23 11.44
N MET A 58 3.27 -5.37 10.52
CA MET A 58 2.37 -4.72 9.55
C MET A 58 1.73 -5.71 8.58
N ARG A 59 2.44 -6.74 8.17
CA ARG A 59 1.91 -7.79 7.29
C ARG A 59 1.21 -8.93 8.04
N GLY A 60 1.49 -9.07 9.32
CA GLY A 60 0.89 -10.08 10.20
C GLY A 60 -0.42 -9.65 10.87
N THR A 61 -0.80 -8.38 10.74
CA THR A 61 -2.05 -7.84 11.33
C THR A 61 -2.98 -7.31 10.25
N PRO A 62 -4.31 -7.48 10.41
CA PRO A 62 -5.28 -6.97 9.43
C PRO A 62 -5.24 -5.45 9.30
N LEU A 63 -5.21 -4.93 8.06
CA LEU A 63 -5.22 -3.50 7.78
C LEU A 63 -6.40 -2.78 8.46
N MET A 64 -7.58 -3.41 8.46
CA MET A 64 -8.76 -2.87 9.13
C MET A 64 -8.52 -2.58 10.61
N LEU A 65 -7.84 -3.47 11.34
CA LEU A 65 -7.50 -3.25 12.74
C LEU A 65 -6.46 -2.13 12.90
N GLN A 66 -5.53 -1.98 11.98
CA GLN A 66 -4.56 -0.88 11.98
C GLN A 66 -5.26 0.47 11.78
N ILE A 67 -6.24 0.54 10.86
CA ILE A 67 -7.06 1.75 10.66
C ILE A 67 -7.80 2.11 11.96
N LEU A 68 -8.47 1.15 12.58
CA LEU A 68 -9.18 1.35 13.85
C LEU A 68 -8.23 1.77 14.98
N PHE A 69 -7.05 1.15 15.06
CA PHE A 69 -6.06 1.50 16.07
C PHE A 69 -5.56 2.93 15.91
N ILE A 70 -5.27 3.38 14.69
CA ILE A 70 -4.81 4.75 14.45
C ILE A 70 -5.93 5.76 14.74
N TYR A 71 -7.15 5.46 14.34
CA TYR A 71 -8.25 6.41 14.50
C TYR A 71 -8.79 6.46 15.94
N TYR A 72 -9.03 5.30 16.56
CA TYR A 72 -9.63 5.22 17.91
C TYR A 72 -8.59 4.96 19.01
N GLY A 73 -7.51 4.22 18.73
CA GLY A 73 -6.52 3.82 19.71
C GLY A 73 -5.51 4.91 20.06
N LEU A 74 -5.02 5.68 19.08
CA LEU A 74 -4.03 6.74 19.35
C LEU A 74 -4.51 7.81 20.34
N PRO A 75 -5.76 8.28 20.32
CA PRO A 75 -6.27 9.23 21.31
C PRO A 75 -6.15 8.77 22.76
N PHE A 76 -6.21 7.46 23.02
CA PHE A 76 -6.04 6.89 24.36
C PHE A 76 -4.57 6.82 24.78
N ILE A 77 -3.66 6.64 23.83
CA ILE A 77 -2.21 6.53 24.11
C ILE A 77 -1.58 7.92 24.24
N ILE A 78 -1.99 8.84 23.37
CA ILE A 78 -1.48 10.20 23.33
C ILE A 78 -2.63 11.12 23.75
N ASN A 79 -2.68 11.48 25.02
CA ASN A 79 -3.78 12.25 25.64
C ASN A 79 -4.26 13.41 24.76
N GLY A 80 -5.50 13.29 24.27
CA GLY A 80 -6.18 14.31 23.49
C GLY A 80 -5.75 14.46 22.02
N PHE A 81 -4.82 13.62 21.54
CA PHE A 81 -4.42 13.64 20.12
C PHE A 81 -5.47 12.91 19.26
N THR A 82 -6.28 13.68 18.52
CA THR A 82 -7.27 13.12 17.60
C THR A 82 -6.88 13.42 16.15
N LEU A 83 -7.02 12.42 15.30
CA LEU A 83 -6.84 12.57 13.84
C LEU A 83 -8.21 12.53 13.16
N PRO A 84 -8.47 13.40 12.16
CA PRO A 84 -9.61 13.22 11.26
C PRO A 84 -9.54 11.86 10.54
N ALA A 85 -10.69 11.32 10.14
CA ALA A 85 -10.79 9.98 9.53
C ALA A 85 -9.87 9.80 8.30
N PHE A 86 -9.84 10.80 7.40
CA PHE A 86 -9.02 10.71 6.18
C PHE A 86 -7.51 10.64 6.45
N PRO A 87 -6.88 11.53 7.24
CA PRO A 87 -5.48 11.37 7.61
C PRO A 87 -5.17 10.07 8.36
N ALA A 88 -6.05 9.63 9.26
CA ALA A 88 -5.88 8.37 9.98
C ALA A 88 -5.85 7.17 9.02
N ALA A 89 -6.76 7.13 8.06
CA ALA A 89 -6.77 6.13 7.01
C ALA A 89 -5.49 6.17 6.18
N ILE A 90 -5.09 7.35 5.67
CA ILE A 90 -3.86 7.50 4.86
C ILE A 90 -2.64 6.98 5.61
N ILE A 91 -2.47 7.32 6.88
CA ILE A 91 -1.35 6.83 7.69
C ILE A 91 -1.36 5.29 7.76
N ALA A 92 -2.51 4.69 8.09
CA ALA A 92 -2.63 3.24 8.16
C ALA A 92 -2.27 2.57 6.83
N PHE A 93 -2.86 3.05 5.73
CA PHE A 93 -2.62 2.51 4.40
C PHE A 93 -1.16 2.65 3.97
N VAL A 94 -0.58 3.84 4.11
CA VAL A 94 0.81 4.11 3.69
C VAL A 94 1.79 3.21 4.44
N PHE A 95 1.67 3.10 5.75
CA PHE A 95 2.57 2.26 6.53
C PHE A 95 2.35 0.78 6.26
N ASN A 96 1.11 0.32 6.14
CA ASN A 96 0.83 -1.08 5.80
C ASN A 96 1.40 -1.43 4.43
N TYR A 97 1.05 -0.68 3.38
CA TYR A 97 1.49 -0.96 2.01
C TYR A 97 2.99 -0.77 1.81
N ALA A 98 3.63 0.15 2.54
CA ALA A 98 5.09 0.26 2.55
C ALA A 98 5.76 -1.03 3.03
N ALA A 99 5.19 -1.75 4.00
CA ALA A 99 5.70 -3.03 4.46
C ALA A 99 5.56 -4.13 3.39
N TYR A 100 4.45 -4.16 2.65
CA TYR A 100 4.28 -5.09 1.53
C TYR A 100 5.25 -4.80 0.39
N PHE A 101 5.36 -3.55 -0.04
CA PHE A 101 6.32 -3.15 -1.07
C PHE A 101 7.77 -3.38 -0.64
N ALA A 102 8.10 -3.14 0.63
CA ALA A 102 9.45 -3.42 1.15
C ALA A 102 9.85 -4.89 0.97
N GLU A 103 8.94 -5.81 1.23
CA GLU A 103 9.21 -7.24 1.07
C GLU A 103 9.29 -7.65 -0.40
N ILE A 104 8.46 -7.07 -1.27
CA ILE A 104 8.52 -7.27 -2.72
C ILE A 104 9.89 -6.80 -3.26
N PHE A 105 10.33 -5.60 -2.90
CA PHE A 105 11.62 -5.06 -3.35
C PHE A 105 12.80 -5.86 -2.78
N ARG A 106 12.75 -6.23 -1.49
CA ARG A 106 13.77 -7.08 -0.89
C ARG A 106 13.87 -8.42 -1.62
N GLY A 107 12.74 -9.09 -1.86
CA GLY A 107 12.66 -10.35 -2.58
C GLY A 107 13.22 -10.21 -4.01
N GLY A 108 12.85 -9.14 -4.72
CA GLY A 108 13.36 -8.84 -6.05
C GLY A 108 14.87 -8.67 -6.09
N ILE A 109 15.45 -7.92 -5.14
CA ILE A 109 16.91 -7.73 -5.07
C ILE A 109 17.62 -9.06 -4.76
N GLN A 110 17.11 -9.82 -3.80
CA GLN A 110 17.72 -11.08 -3.38
C GLN A 110 17.52 -12.23 -4.38
N SER A 111 16.59 -12.11 -5.30
CA SER A 111 16.36 -13.10 -6.35
C SER A 111 17.40 -13.06 -7.49
N ILE A 112 18.22 -11.99 -7.56
CA ILE A 112 19.25 -11.88 -8.59
C ILE A 112 20.39 -12.83 -8.27
N ASP A 113 20.76 -13.63 -9.26
CA ASP A 113 21.85 -14.59 -9.16
C ASP A 113 23.17 -13.93 -8.78
N ARG A 114 23.94 -14.58 -7.89
CA ARG A 114 25.25 -14.10 -7.46
C ARG A 114 26.25 -13.99 -8.59
N GLY A 115 26.14 -14.85 -9.60
CA GLY A 115 26.97 -14.80 -10.81
C GLY A 115 26.87 -13.46 -11.55
N GLN A 116 25.74 -12.73 -11.44
CA GLN A 116 25.63 -11.38 -12.00
C GLN A 116 26.56 -10.39 -11.31
N TYR A 117 26.72 -10.50 -10.00
CA TYR A 117 27.63 -9.67 -9.21
C TYR A 117 29.09 -10.07 -9.44
N GLU A 118 29.37 -11.38 -9.52
CA GLU A 118 30.70 -11.93 -9.74
C GLU A 118 31.20 -11.60 -11.14
N GLY A 119 30.37 -11.79 -12.17
CA GLY A 119 30.72 -11.44 -13.56
C GLY A 119 30.99 -9.95 -13.72
N ALA A 120 30.18 -9.08 -13.10
CA ALA A 120 30.44 -7.65 -13.09
C ALA A 120 31.77 -7.29 -12.44
N LYS A 121 32.14 -7.97 -11.34
CA LYS A 121 33.42 -7.78 -10.66
C LYS A 121 34.61 -8.20 -11.52
N VAL A 122 34.51 -9.32 -12.23
CA VAL A 122 35.54 -9.78 -13.18
C VAL A 122 35.77 -8.75 -14.30
N LEU A 123 34.71 -8.07 -14.75
CA LEU A 123 34.77 -6.99 -15.73
C LEU A 123 35.28 -5.66 -15.15
N GLY A 124 35.72 -5.62 -13.89
CA GLY A 124 36.21 -4.41 -13.21
C GLY A 124 35.16 -3.36 -12.91
N MET A 125 33.87 -3.72 -12.93
CA MET A 125 32.79 -2.76 -12.62
C MET A 125 32.76 -2.41 -11.15
N THR A 126 32.57 -1.12 -10.86
CA THR A 126 32.30 -0.66 -9.49
C THR A 126 30.94 -1.12 -9.03
N TYR A 127 30.71 -1.15 -7.71
CA TYR A 127 29.41 -1.51 -7.12
C TYR A 127 28.25 -0.68 -7.70
N ILE A 128 28.44 0.63 -7.86
CA ILE A 128 27.41 1.52 -8.42
C ILE A 128 27.12 1.19 -9.89
N GLN A 129 28.17 0.92 -10.67
CA GLN A 129 28.01 0.51 -12.07
C GLN A 129 27.27 -0.82 -12.16
N THR A 130 27.65 -1.81 -11.35
CA THR A 130 26.99 -3.11 -11.28
C THR A 130 25.51 -2.95 -10.92
N MET A 131 25.19 -2.21 -9.85
CA MET A 131 23.82 -1.99 -9.43
C MET A 131 23.00 -1.30 -10.55
N ARG A 132 23.50 -0.21 -11.10
CA ARG A 132 22.73 0.62 -12.06
C ARG A 132 22.56 -0.04 -13.42
N ARG A 133 23.61 -0.74 -13.92
CA ARG A 133 23.61 -1.27 -15.29
C ARG A 133 23.15 -2.72 -15.39
N ILE A 134 23.33 -3.51 -14.34
CA ILE A 134 23.05 -4.95 -14.38
C ILE A 134 21.92 -5.34 -13.42
N ILE A 135 22.04 -4.99 -12.15
CA ILE A 135 21.14 -5.50 -11.10
C ILE A 135 19.78 -4.81 -11.14
N LEU A 136 19.73 -3.47 -11.01
CA LEU A 136 18.47 -2.73 -10.93
C LEU A 136 17.55 -2.96 -12.13
N PRO A 137 18.04 -3.00 -13.41
CA PRO A 137 17.16 -3.30 -14.54
C PRO A 137 16.52 -4.69 -14.44
N GLN A 138 17.25 -5.68 -13.92
CA GLN A 138 16.71 -7.02 -13.70
C GLN A 138 15.73 -7.05 -12.53
N VAL A 139 16.04 -6.36 -11.42
CA VAL A 139 15.15 -6.23 -10.26
C VAL A 139 13.81 -5.62 -10.66
N VAL A 140 13.82 -4.51 -11.42
CA VAL A 140 12.60 -3.85 -11.88
C VAL A 140 11.69 -4.82 -12.62
N LYS A 141 12.24 -5.60 -13.56
CA LYS A 141 11.45 -6.60 -14.30
C LYS A 141 10.84 -7.67 -13.38
N ARG A 142 11.56 -8.07 -12.32
CA ARG A 142 11.10 -9.10 -11.38
C ARG A 142 10.07 -8.59 -10.36
N VAL A 143 10.18 -7.33 -9.97
CA VAL A 143 9.24 -6.76 -8.98
C VAL A 143 7.98 -6.20 -9.62
N LEU A 144 7.98 -5.90 -10.91
CA LEU A 144 6.84 -5.30 -11.59
C LEU A 144 5.55 -6.13 -11.47
N PRO A 145 5.54 -7.47 -11.73
CA PRO A 145 4.32 -8.26 -11.57
C PRO A 145 3.78 -8.25 -10.12
N PRO A 146 4.57 -8.53 -9.07
CA PRO A 146 4.04 -8.49 -7.70
C PRO A 146 3.64 -7.07 -7.27
N VAL A 147 4.32 -6.00 -7.72
CA VAL A 147 3.88 -4.61 -7.47
C VAL A 147 2.54 -4.35 -8.11
N SER A 148 2.31 -4.80 -9.35
CA SER A 148 1.02 -4.66 -10.03
C SER A 148 -0.11 -5.39 -9.28
N ASN A 149 0.14 -6.61 -8.82
CA ASN A 149 -0.83 -7.36 -8.02
C ASN A 149 -1.17 -6.65 -6.71
N GLU A 150 -0.15 -6.11 -6.02
CA GLU A 150 -0.35 -5.39 -4.78
C GLU A 150 -1.09 -4.06 -4.99
N THR A 151 -0.86 -3.40 -6.13
CA THR A 151 -1.60 -2.20 -6.53
C THR A 151 -3.09 -2.49 -6.75
N ILE A 152 -3.41 -3.65 -7.34
CA ILE A 152 -4.81 -4.09 -7.51
C ILE A 152 -5.44 -4.40 -6.14
N ASN A 153 -4.70 -5.05 -5.23
CA ASN A 153 -5.16 -5.30 -3.87
C ASN A 153 -5.45 -3.99 -3.13
N LEU A 154 -4.53 -3.02 -3.23
CA LEU A 154 -4.73 -1.69 -2.65
C LEU A 154 -6.04 -1.05 -3.11
N LEU A 155 -6.35 -1.11 -4.41
CA LEU A 155 -7.61 -0.55 -4.92
C LEU A 155 -8.84 -1.20 -4.27
N LYS A 156 -8.82 -2.50 -4.05
CA LYS A 156 -9.89 -3.21 -3.35
C LYS A 156 -9.95 -2.83 -1.87
N ASP A 157 -8.79 -2.73 -1.23
CA ASP A 157 -8.67 -2.42 0.20
C ASP A 157 -9.09 -1.00 0.54
N THR A 158 -9.10 -0.06 -0.43
CA THR A 158 -9.62 1.31 -0.18
C THR A 158 -11.04 1.29 0.35
N SER A 159 -11.83 0.26 0.05
CA SER A 159 -13.18 0.10 0.58
C SER A 159 -13.23 -0.09 2.09
N LEU A 160 -12.12 -0.48 2.76
CA LEU A 160 -12.06 -0.64 4.23
C LEU A 160 -12.31 0.67 4.98
N VAL A 161 -12.18 1.82 4.32
CA VAL A 161 -12.42 3.12 4.95
C VAL A 161 -13.90 3.36 5.31
N TYR A 162 -14.82 2.51 4.80
CA TYR A 162 -16.23 2.57 5.20
C TYR A 162 -16.41 2.47 6.73
N ILE A 163 -15.47 1.78 7.42
CA ILE A 163 -15.50 1.60 8.87
C ILE A 163 -15.32 2.92 9.64
N LEU A 164 -14.65 3.89 9.02
CA LEU A 164 -14.51 5.26 9.54
C LEU A 164 -15.65 6.18 9.08
N ALA A 165 -16.74 5.62 8.60
CA ALA A 165 -17.88 6.34 8.08
C ALA A 165 -17.54 7.30 6.92
N MET A 166 -16.46 7.06 6.18
CA MET A 166 -16.09 7.81 5.00
C MET A 166 -17.00 7.43 3.82
N ASN A 167 -17.39 8.41 3.02
CA ASN A 167 -18.27 8.22 1.86
C ASN A 167 -17.47 7.75 0.63
N ASP A 168 -16.87 6.57 0.74
CA ASP A 168 -16.26 5.87 -0.37
C ASP A 168 -17.32 5.26 -1.32
N ILE A 169 -16.87 4.70 -2.42
CA ILE A 169 -17.76 4.10 -3.42
C ILE A 169 -18.63 2.99 -2.82
N LEU A 170 -18.06 2.12 -1.97
CA LEU A 170 -18.78 1.00 -1.39
C LEU A 170 -19.88 1.47 -0.43
N ARG A 171 -19.59 2.46 0.40
CA ARG A 171 -20.56 3.02 1.35
C ARG A 171 -21.72 3.70 0.65
N ILE A 172 -21.42 4.50 -0.37
CA ILE A 172 -22.47 5.18 -1.15
C ILE A 172 -23.35 4.15 -1.85
N THR A 173 -22.73 3.17 -2.51
CA THR A 173 -23.48 2.11 -3.21
C THR A 173 -24.38 1.32 -2.24
N ARG A 174 -23.85 0.94 -1.05
CA ARG A 174 -24.66 0.29 -0.01
C ARG A 174 -25.84 1.16 0.45
N SER A 175 -25.61 2.45 0.65
CA SER A 175 -26.71 3.37 1.04
C SER A 175 -27.79 3.47 0.00
N ILE A 176 -27.43 3.47 -1.28
CA ILE A 176 -28.38 3.47 -2.41
C ILE A 176 -29.17 2.15 -2.42
N VAL A 177 -28.48 1.01 -2.31
CA VAL A 177 -29.14 -0.32 -2.25
C VAL A 177 -30.11 -0.41 -1.07
N GLN A 178 -29.73 0.09 0.11
CA GLN A 178 -30.59 0.08 1.28
C GLN A 178 -31.80 1.02 1.14
N ARG A 179 -31.63 2.15 0.47
CA ARG A 179 -32.72 3.11 0.24
C ARG A 179 -33.74 2.59 -0.79
N ASP A 180 -33.24 2.05 -1.90
CA ASP A 180 -34.06 1.73 -3.06
C ASP A 180 -34.43 0.25 -3.12
N PHE A 181 -33.87 -0.59 -2.24
CA PHE A 181 -34.00 -2.06 -2.23
C PHE A 181 -33.64 -2.71 -3.59
N ASP A 182 -32.74 -2.06 -4.35
CA ASP A 182 -32.28 -2.49 -5.67
C ASP A 182 -30.76 -2.68 -5.66
N THR A 183 -30.32 -3.91 -5.97
CA THR A 183 -28.89 -4.29 -6.01
C THR A 183 -28.18 -3.83 -7.29
N THR A 184 -28.89 -3.29 -8.24
CA THR A 184 -28.33 -2.81 -9.53
C THR A 184 -27.26 -1.73 -9.33
N ALA A 185 -27.31 -1.00 -8.20
CA ALA A 185 -26.28 -0.03 -7.83
C ALA A 185 -24.86 -0.62 -7.66
N PHE A 186 -24.74 -1.94 -7.43
CA PHE A 186 -23.43 -2.61 -7.39
C PHE A 186 -22.85 -2.91 -8.77
N LEU A 187 -23.60 -2.72 -9.84
CA LEU A 187 -23.17 -2.96 -11.22
C LEU A 187 -22.57 -1.71 -11.87
N VAL A 188 -22.65 -0.57 -11.20
CA VAL A 188 -22.08 0.72 -11.63
C VAL A 188 -20.72 0.95 -10.98
#